data_6c0f4aac40767011717f1c11e971c9de
#
_entry.id   6c0f4aac40767011717f1c11e971c9de
#
_cell.length_a   1.000
_cell.length_b   1.000
_cell.length_c   1.000
_cell.angle_alpha   90.00
_cell.angle_beta   90.00
_cell.angle_gamma   90.00
#
_symmetry.space_group_name_H-M   'P 1'
#
loop_
_entity.id
_entity.type
_entity.pdbx_description
1 polymer ?
#
loop_
_entity_poly.entity_id
_entity_poly.type
_entity_poly.pdbx_seq_one_letter_code
_entity_poly.pdbx_strand_id
1 'polypeptide(L)'
;LSRKWVETEEVLAMAYDVPIAGFGNHTVNNLRLWSAKPSKSFDFQLFNSGDYIQAVEETQRSGTISKVLYPNDQGFSGKELRLKQQYFFVAASLQDIILRFKVHSETFDKFPEHVSIQLNDTHPSIAIPELMRIFVDEEGLEWNEAWAITTRVFAYTNHTVLPEALERWSVDLMGRLLPRHLEIIYEINDLFLESVKEKYPDDADLLQRISFIEENDHKQIRMPYLSIVGSHTINGVAELHTELLKTTVFKDFYKLFPERFQNKTNGITPRLWLRNTNPELSELISEKIGGGWITDLQKLRKLEPFADDPEFQEAWRSVKRIKKEQLANWLKQTSGVIIDPESLFDVQIKRIHEYKRQLLNILHVIYLYNKILEHPELPFAPRTILLAGKAAPGYYMAKLIINLANDVARVINSDPAVQGRLNLVFVPNYNVSVAEKIIPATDISQHISTAGTEASGTGNMKFILNGALIQGTMDGANIEIAEEVGRENIFTFGLSSDEVSILAESGYNPSVSYKNNPVLREALSMINTGYFNRDKPHLYNDLYNSLVFEDKYMLLEDFASYDECRQKVMNTWK
;
A
#
# COMPACT_ATOMS: atom_id res chain seq x y z
N LEU A 1 -22.61 17.94 -32.32
CA LEU A 1 -21.42 17.72 -33.16
C LEU A 1 -20.77 16.42 -32.72
N SER A 2 -20.72 15.41 -33.64
CA SER A 2 -20.00 14.16 -33.36
C SER A 2 -18.50 14.43 -33.27
N ARG A 3 -17.85 13.93 -32.20
CA ARG A 3 -16.39 13.96 -32.02
C ARG A 3 -15.79 12.73 -32.69
N LYS A 4 -14.69 12.88 -33.42
CA LYS A 4 -13.95 11.77 -34.04
C LYS A 4 -12.48 11.84 -33.61
N TRP A 5 -11.94 10.74 -33.12
CA TRP A 5 -10.52 10.61 -32.84
C TRP A 5 -9.75 10.47 -34.17
N VAL A 6 -8.68 11.21 -34.28
CA VAL A 6 -7.75 11.18 -35.41
C VAL A 6 -6.32 11.08 -34.89
N GLU A 7 -5.39 10.62 -35.73
CA GLU A 7 -3.98 10.42 -35.36
C GLU A 7 -3.81 9.54 -34.12
N THR A 8 -4.51 8.42 -34.08
CA THR A 8 -4.56 7.49 -32.97
C THR A 8 -3.60 6.32 -33.12
N GLU A 9 -3.09 5.81 -32.03
CA GLU A 9 -2.48 4.48 -31.91
C GLU A 9 -3.54 3.47 -31.51
N GLU A 10 -3.72 2.41 -32.30
CA GLU A 10 -4.67 1.33 -31.98
C GLU A 10 -3.98 0.23 -31.20
N VAL A 11 -4.57 -0.16 -30.07
CA VAL A 11 -4.07 -1.25 -29.21
C VAL A 11 -5.20 -2.23 -28.94
N LEU A 12 -4.98 -3.50 -29.28
CA LEU A 12 -5.91 -4.57 -28.98
C LEU A 12 -5.78 -5.01 -27.51
N ALA A 13 -6.87 -4.96 -26.76
CA ALA A 13 -6.95 -5.47 -25.41
C ALA A 13 -7.43 -6.93 -25.40
N MET A 14 -6.54 -7.85 -25.06
CA MET A 14 -6.86 -9.27 -24.91
C MET A 14 -7.23 -9.59 -23.46
N ALA A 15 -8.44 -10.11 -23.28
CA ALA A 15 -8.94 -10.49 -21.96
C ALA A 15 -8.44 -11.85 -21.53
N TYR A 16 -7.99 -11.96 -20.27
CA TYR A 16 -7.64 -13.21 -19.59
C TYR A 16 -8.39 -13.28 -18.28
N ASP A 17 -9.17 -14.34 -18.10
CA ASP A 17 -9.96 -14.55 -16.89
C ASP A 17 -9.32 -15.61 -16.01
N VAL A 18 -9.14 -15.29 -14.74
CA VAL A 18 -8.80 -16.25 -13.70
C VAL A 18 -10.03 -16.48 -12.84
N PRO A 19 -10.61 -17.70 -12.83
CA PRO A 19 -11.79 -17.98 -12.04
C PRO A 19 -11.44 -18.02 -10.54
N ILE A 20 -12.22 -17.29 -9.74
CA ILE A 20 -12.13 -17.27 -8.28
C ILE A 20 -13.38 -17.93 -7.70
N ALA A 21 -13.27 -19.19 -7.32
CA ALA A 21 -14.38 -19.94 -6.74
C ALA A 21 -14.68 -19.48 -5.31
N GLY A 22 -15.94 -19.28 -5.02
CA GLY A 22 -16.44 -19.02 -3.67
C GLY A 22 -16.31 -20.26 -2.80
N PHE A 23 -16.00 -20.07 -1.51
CA PHE A 23 -15.87 -21.17 -0.56
C PHE A 23 -17.24 -21.69 -0.12
N GLY A 24 -17.51 -22.97 -0.38
CA GLY A 24 -18.74 -23.65 0.04
C GLY A 24 -20.03 -23.13 -0.61
N ASN A 25 -19.94 -22.49 -1.77
CA ASN A 25 -21.09 -22.01 -2.54
C ASN A 25 -20.86 -22.23 -4.05
N HIS A 26 -21.84 -21.84 -4.89
CA HIS A 26 -21.81 -22.01 -6.34
C HIS A 26 -21.34 -20.76 -7.09
N THR A 27 -20.89 -19.72 -6.40
CA THR A 27 -20.43 -18.47 -7.02
C THR A 27 -18.99 -18.63 -7.52
N VAL A 28 -18.75 -18.23 -8.76
CA VAL A 28 -17.40 -18.08 -9.33
C VAL A 28 -17.27 -16.69 -9.88
N ASN A 29 -16.40 -15.88 -9.29
CA ASN A 29 -16.05 -14.55 -9.77
C ASN A 29 -14.83 -14.65 -10.70
N ASN A 30 -14.69 -13.71 -11.61
CA ASN A 30 -13.52 -13.62 -12.48
C ASN A 30 -12.61 -12.48 -12.06
N LEU A 31 -11.31 -12.78 -11.96
CA LEU A 31 -10.28 -11.76 -12.02
C LEU A 31 -9.93 -11.54 -13.49
N ARG A 32 -10.43 -10.42 -14.06
CA ARG A 32 -10.15 -10.03 -15.44
C ARG A 32 -8.80 -9.31 -15.53
N LEU A 33 -7.90 -9.85 -16.33
CA LEU A 33 -6.62 -9.26 -16.69
C LEU A 33 -6.60 -8.91 -18.16
N TRP A 34 -5.92 -7.80 -18.52
CA TRP A 34 -5.80 -7.33 -19.87
C TRP A 34 -4.36 -7.39 -20.36
N SER A 35 -4.13 -7.92 -21.55
CA SER A 35 -2.85 -7.89 -22.23
C SER A 35 -2.96 -7.01 -23.49
N ALA A 36 -2.09 -6.04 -23.59
CA ALA A 36 -1.99 -5.18 -24.76
C ALA A 36 -1.30 -5.93 -25.92
N LYS A 37 -1.92 -5.90 -27.07
CA LYS A 37 -1.42 -6.48 -28.32
C LYS A 37 -1.49 -5.44 -29.43
N PRO A 38 -0.62 -5.52 -30.46
CA PRO A 38 -0.75 -4.67 -31.65
C PRO A 38 -2.04 -5.02 -32.39
N SER A 39 -2.67 -4.02 -33.01
CA SER A 39 -3.83 -4.20 -33.88
C SER A 39 -3.45 -4.89 -35.20
N LYS A 40 -2.21 -4.69 -35.64
CA LYS A 40 -1.61 -5.36 -36.79
C LYS A 40 -0.50 -6.28 -36.35
N SER A 41 -0.47 -7.52 -36.83
CA SER A 41 0.48 -8.52 -36.36
C SER A 41 1.92 -8.29 -36.80
N PHE A 42 2.14 -7.67 -37.95
CA PHE A 42 3.46 -7.42 -38.55
C PHE A 42 3.31 -6.61 -39.83
N ASP A 43 4.11 -5.57 -40.02
CA ASP A 43 4.11 -4.83 -41.29
C ASP A 43 5.08 -5.46 -42.28
N PHE A 44 4.55 -6.37 -43.08
CA PHE A 44 5.31 -7.09 -44.11
C PHE A 44 5.82 -6.17 -45.21
N GLN A 45 5.14 -5.06 -45.50
CA GLN A 45 5.58 -4.11 -46.51
C GLN A 45 6.80 -3.32 -46.04
N LEU A 46 6.78 -2.81 -44.84
CA LEU A 46 7.93 -2.16 -44.23
C LEU A 46 9.12 -3.12 -44.09
N PHE A 47 8.86 -4.37 -43.71
CA PHE A 47 9.92 -5.36 -43.63
C PHE A 47 10.57 -5.62 -45.01
N ASN A 48 9.78 -5.80 -46.05
CA ASN A 48 10.28 -6.02 -47.40
C ASN A 48 10.97 -4.79 -48.02
N SER A 49 10.65 -3.58 -47.54
CA SER A 49 11.34 -2.37 -47.95
C SER A 49 12.71 -2.18 -47.27
N GLY A 50 13.08 -3.08 -46.34
CA GLY A 50 14.35 -3.04 -45.63
C GLY A 50 14.30 -2.29 -44.28
N ASP A 51 13.14 -1.77 -43.89
CA ASP A 51 12.97 -1.11 -42.60
C ASP A 51 12.50 -2.11 -41.52
N TYR A 52 13.43 -2.99 -41.15
CA TYR A 52 13.18 -4.09 -40.19
C TYR A 52 12.83 -3.60 -38.78
N ILE A 53 13.37 -2.45 -38.36
CA ILE A 53 13.13 -1.89 -37.01
C ILE A 53 11.73 -1.34 -36.96
N GLN A 54 11.32 -0.53 -37.93
CA GLN A 54 10.00 0.09 -37.94
C GLN A 54 8.89 -0.96 -38.10
N ALA A 55 9.14 -2.04 -38.86
CA ALA A 55 8.20 -3.15 -39.04
C ALA A 55 7.81 -3.86 -37.72
N VAL A 56 8.66 -3.81 -36.70
CA VAL A 56 8.42 -4.42 -35.36
C VAL A 56 8.17 -3.40 -34.27
N GLU A 57 8.41 -2.12 -34.53
CA GLU A 57 8.33 -1.05 -33.51
C GLU A 57 6.90 -0.91 -32.95
N GLU A 58 5.88 -0.91 -33.77
CA GLU A 58 4.48 -0.83 -33.36
C GLU A 58 4.08 -2.01 -32.48
N THR A 59 4.55 -3.21 -32.82
CA THR A 59 4.34 -4.43 -32.03
C THR A 59 4.98 -4.32 -30.63
N GLN A 60 6.16 -3.74 -30.53
CA GLN A 60 6.85 -3.56 -29.27
C GLN A 60 6.23 -2.45 -28.43
N ARG A 61 5.85 -1.32 -29.03
CA ARG A 61 5.20 -0.21 -28.33
C ARG A 61 3.89 -0.67 -27.66
N SER A 62 3.01 -1.30 -28.43
CA SER A 62 1.73 -1.81 -27.91
C SER A 62 1.93 -2.78 -26.77
N GLY A 63 2.84 -3.77 -26.94
CA GLY A 63 3.12 -4.76 -25.89
C GLY A 63 3.71 -4.17 -24.62
N THR A 64 4.41 -3.04 -24.68
CA THR A 64 5.02 -2.38 -23.52
C THR A 64 3.98 -1.91 -22.50
N ILE A 65 2.77 -1.54 -22.96
CA ILE A 65 1.70 -1.04 -22.09
C ILE A 65 1.36 -2.02 -20.95
N SER A 66 1.34 -3.33 -21.21
CA SER A 66 0.97 -4.33 -20.20
C SER A 66 2.14 -5.16 -19.66
N LYS A 67 3.39 -4.87 -20.06
CA LYS A 67 4.55 -5.71 -19.66
C LYS A 67 4.97 -5.56 -18.20
N VAL A 68 5.00 -4.34 -17.69
CA VAL A 68 5.52 -4.05 -16.34
C VAL A 68 4.55 -3.11 -15.63
N LEU A 69 4.05 -3.56 -14.49
CA LEU A 69 3.23 -2.75 -13.61
C LEU A 69 4.13 -1.76 -12.83
N TYR A 70 3.69 -0.51 -12.71
CA TYR A 70 4.43 0.58 -12.06
C TYR A 70 5.84 0.80 -12.65
N PRO A 71 5.94 1.29 -13.89
CA PRO A 71 7.21 1.69 -14.47
C PRO A 71 7.83 2.84 -13.66
N ASN A 72 9.13 3.06 -13.83
CA ASN A 72 9.77 4.25 -13.27
C ASN A 72 9.16 5.51 -13.92
N ASP A 73 8.50 6.34 -13.12
CA ASP A 73 7.75 7.54 -13.55
C ASP A 73 8.41 8.87 -13.11
N GLN A 74 9.69 8.85 -12.77
CA GLN A 74 10.44 10.07 -12.50
C GLN A 74 10.61 10.92 -13.77
N GLY A 75 10.77 10.28 -14.91
CA GLY A 75 10.90 10.94 -16.21
C GLY A 75 9.58 11.02 -16.98
N PHE A 76 9.57 11.90 -18.00
CA PHE A 76 8.41 12.13 -18.85
C PHE A 76 7.86 10.85 -19.49
N SER A 77 8.72 10.02 -20.11
CA SER A 77 8.32 8.77 -20.78
C SER A 77 7.68 7.76 -19.83
N GLY A 78 8.12 7.71 -18.57
CA GLY A 78 7.53 6.83 -17.56
C GLY A 78 6.14 7.30 -17.12
N LYS A 79 5.95 8.63 -16.96
CA LYS A 79 4.63 9.22 -16.70
C LYS A 79 3.66 8.98 -17.86
N GLU A 80 4.12 9.15 -19.10
CA GLU A 80 3.34 8.87 -20.30
C GLU A 80 2.90 7.40 -20.35
N LEU A 81 3.83 6.47 -20.13
CA LEU A 81 3.52 5.03 -20.10
C LEU A 81 2.50 4.71 -19.01
N ARG A 82 2.65 5.28 -17.81
CA ARG A 82 1.71 5.06 -16.71
C ARG A 82 0.30 5.57 -17.03
N LEU A 83 0.17 6.72 -17.66
CA LEU A 83 -1.14 7.23 -18.10
C LEU A 83 -1.75 6.34 -19.18
N LYS A 84 -0.94 5.87 -20.16
CA LYS A 84 -1.38 4.88 -21.16
C LYS A 84 -1.85 3.57 -20.51
N GLN A 85 -1.18 3.09 -19.48
CA GLN A 85 -1.58 1.89 -18.73
C GLN A 85 -2.94 2.07 -18.04
N GLN A 86 -3.15 3.20 -17.39
CA GLN A 86 -4.42 3.50 -16.72
C GLN A 86 -5.57 3.59 -17.71
N TYR A 87 -5.38 4.32 -18.81
CA TYR A 87 -6.39 4.46 -19.86
C TYR A 87 -6.71 3.11 -20.54
N PHE A 88 -5.68 2.35 -20.92
CA PHE A 88 -5.84 1.03 -21.53
C PHE A 88 -6.70 0.10 -20.69
N PHE A 89 -6.39 0.00 -19.40
CA PHE A 89 -7.14 -0.81 -18.45
C PHE A 89 -8.61 -0.36 -18.33
N VAL A 90 -8.83 0.93 -18.18
CA VAL A 90 -10.15 1.53 -18.00
C VAL A 90 -11.00 1.39 -19.27
N ALA A 91 -10.45 1.76 -20.43
CA ALA A 91 -11.17 1.71 -21.69
C ALA A 91 -11.59 0.27 -22.06
N ALA A 92 -10.66 -0.70 -21.91
CA ALA A 92 -10.96 -2.11 -22.15
C ALA A 92 -12.07 -2.64 -21.22
N SER A 93 -11.99 -2.27 -19.92
CA SER A 93 -12.96 -2.71 -18.93
C SER A 93 -14.35 -2.12 -19.17
N LEU A 94 -14.45 -0.81 -19.44
CA LEU A 94 -15.74 -0.16 -19.70
C LEU A 94 -16.39 -0.65 -20.99
N GLN A 95 -15.62 -0.84 -22.06
CA GLN A 95 -16.14 -1.42 -23.30
C GLN A 95 -16.73 -2.82 -23.06
N ASP A 96 -16.04 -3.69 -22.34
CA ASP A 96 -16.53 -5.03 -22.02
C ASP A 96 -17.80 -4.99 -21.15
N ILE A 97 -17.85 -4.11 -20.14
CA ILE A 97 -19.03 -3.92 -19.28
C ILE A 97 -20.22 -3.46 -20.10
N ILE A 98 -20.06 -2.44 -20.94
CA ILE A 98 -21.13 -1.89 -21.78
C ILE A 98 -21.62 -2.90 -22.81
N LEU A 99 -20.71 -3.61 -23.49
CA LEU A 99 -21.07 -4.65 -24.45
C LEU A 99 -21.91 -5.75 -23.79
N ARG A 100 -21.54 -6.21 -22.60
CA ARG A 100 -22.31 -7.20 -21.86
C ARG A 100 -23.67 -6.67 -21.42
N PHE A 101 -23.74 -5.42 -20.98
CA PHE A 101 -25.02 -4.79 -20.61
C PHE A 101 -25.97 -4.70 -21.81
N LYS A 102 -25.47 -4.29 -22.97
CA LYS A 102 -26.25 -4.15 -24.21
C LYS A 102 -26.85 -5.45 -24.73
N VAL A 103 -26.33 -6.61 -24.34
CA VAL A 103 -26.94 -7.91 -24.67
C VAL A 103 -28.34 -8.06 -24.05
N HIS A 104 -28.59 -7.38 -22.94
CA HIS A 104 -29.80 -7.52 -22.13
C HIS A 104 -30.67 -6.25 -22.07
N SER A 105 -30.16 -5.12 -22.55
CA SER A 105 -30.86 -3.83 -22.49
C SER A 105 -30.56 -2.97 -23.73
N GLU A 106 -31.58 -2.31 -24.24
CA GLU A 106 -31.46 -1.37 -25.37
C GLU A 106 -31.19 0.08 -24.92
N THR A 107 -31.47 0.40 -23.65
CA THR A 107 -31.32 1.73 -23.07
C THR A 107 -30.46 1.70 -21.81
N PHE A 108 -29.86 2.85 -21.45
CA PHE A 108 -28.95 2.97 -20.32
C PHE A 108 -29.59 3.47 -19.00
N ASP A 109 -30.89 3.76 -18.98
CA ASP A 109 -31.60 4.22 -17.79
C ASP A 109 -31.48 3.28 -16.58
N LYS A 110 -31.42 1.97 -16.83
CA LYS A 110 -31.20 0.92 -15.83
C LYS A 110 -29.74 0.52 -15.62
N PHE A 111 -28.81 1.15 -16.32
CA PHE A 111 -27.40 0.81 -16.21
C PHE A 111 -26.88 0.83 -14.74
N PRO A 112 -27.21 1.85 -13.90
CA PRO A 112 -26.78 1.87 -12.50
C PRO A 112 -27.42 0.80 -11.60
N GLU A 113 -28.48 0.12 -12.05
CA GLU A 113 -29.10 -0.99 -11.31
C GLU A 113 -28.33 -2.31 -11.53
N HIS A 114 -27.61 -2.41 -12.64
CA HIS A 114 -26.88 -3.62 -13.04
C HIS A 114 -25.37 -3.49 -12.96
N VAL A 115 -24.84 -2.28 -12.92
CA VAL A 115 -23.40 -1.99 -12.96
C VAL A 115 -23.01 -1.11 -11.78
N SER A 116 -22.06 -1.59 -11.00
CA SER A 116 -21.42 -0.84 -9.92
C SER A 116 -19.90 -0.98 -10.05
N ILE A 117 -19.19 0.15 -10.07
CA ILE A 117 -17.75 0.20 -10.27
C ILE A 117 -17.09 0.86 -9.07
N GLN A 118 -16.24 0.10 -8.39
CA GLN A 118 -15.44 0.62 -7.28
C GLN A 118 -14.09 1.11 -7.81
N LEU A 119 -13.82 2.41 -7.68
CA LEU A 119 -12.51 2.98 -7.93
C LEU A 119 -11.58 2.65 -6.75
N ASN A 120 -10.65 1.75 -6.99
CA ASN A 120 -9.66 1.35 -6.00
C ASN A 120 -8.47 2.31 -6.08
N ASP A 121 -8.47 3.34 -5.24
CA ASP A 121 -7.66 4.53 -5.35
C ASP A 121 -8.01 5.36 -6.62
N THR A 122 -7.14 6.31 -6.99
CA THR A 122 -7.33 7.20 -8.13
C THR A 122 -6.77 6.64 -9.44
N HIS A 123 -6.09 5.49 -9.40
CA HIS A 123 -5.50 4.89 -10.59
C HIS A 123 -6.51 4.65 -11.73
N PRO A 124 -7.76 4.22 -11.46
CA PRO A 124 -8.80 4.11 -12.47
C PRO A 124 -9.72 5.35 -12.59
N SER A 125 -9.40 6.49 -11.99
CA SER A 125 -10.29 7.67 -11.96
C SER A 125 -10.66 8.20 -13.34
N ILE A 126 -9.81 7.94 -14.35
CA ILE A 126 -10.10 8.28 -15.75
C ILE A 126 -11.32 7.51 -16.31
N ALA A 127 -11.83 6.52 -15.58
CA ALA A 127 -13.08 5.82 -15.91
C ALA A 127 -14.29 6.75 -15.92
N ILE A 128 -14.27 7.81 -15.09
CA ILE A 128 -15.38 8.79 -15.05
C ILE A 128 -15.49 9.54 -16.39
N PRO A 129 -14.45 10.24 -16.88
CA PRO A 129 -14.54 10.89 -18.18
C PRO A 129 -14.60 9.91 -19.35
N GLU A 130 -14.07 8.69 -19.23
CA GLU A 130 -14.21 7.68 -20.28
C GLU A 130 -15.65 7.18 -20.40
N LEU A 131 -16.35 6.91 -19.31
CA LEU A 131 -17.76 6.53 -19.35
C LEU A 131 -18.62 7.65 -19.93
N MET A 132 -18.36 8.92 -19.55
CA MET A 132 -19.00 10.08 -20.14
C MET A 132 -18.76 10.18 -21.65
N ARG A 133 -17.50 9.96 -22.08
CA ARG A 133 -17.14 9.96 -23.50
C ARG A 133 -17.93 8.90 -24.28
N ILE A 134 -17.98 7.67 -23.76
CA ILE A 134 -18.72 6.59 -24.42
C ILE A 134 -20.22 6.95 -24.52
N PHE A 135 -20.83 7.39 -23.42
CA PHE A 135 -22.25 7.72 -23.41
C PHE A 135 -22.61 8.89 -24.34
N VAL A 136 -21.80 9.96 -24.32
CA VAL A 136 -22.09 11.16 -25.12
C VAL A 136 -21.66 11.00 -26.56
N ASP A 137 -20.43 10.53 -26.82
CA ASP A 137 -19.84 10.55 -28.15
C ASP A 137 -20.18 9.29 -28.97
N GLU A 138 -20.35 8.12 -28.33
CA GLU A 138 -20.61 6.86 -29.02
C GLU A 138 -22.09 6.43 -28.92
N GLU A 139 -22.69 6.55 -27.74
CA GLU A 139 -24.09 6.12 -27.52
C GLU A 139 -25.10 7.25 -27.73
N GLY A 140 -24.66 8.50 -27.86
CA GLY A 140 -25.50 9.66 -28.22
C GLY A 140 -26.42 10.16 -27.11
N LEU A 141 -26.11 9.86 -25.84
CA LEU A 141 -26.86 10.40 -24.70
C LEU A 141 -26.61 11.90 -24.52
N GLU A 142 -27.61 12.61 -24.05
CA GLU A 142 -27.43 14.00 -23.62
C GLU A 142 -26.53 14.07 -22.37
N TRP A 143 -25.76 15.15 -22.24
CA TRP A 143 -24.78 15.32 -21.16
C TRP A 143 -25.34 15.06 -19.76
N ASN A 144 -26.47 15.68 -19.44
CA ASN A 144 -27.09 15.56 -18.11
C ASN A 144 -27.56 14.14 -17.81
N GLU A 145 -28.06 13.43 -18.82
CA GLU A 145 -28.43 12.02 -18.68
C GLU A 145 -27.21 11.14 -18.45
N ALA A 146 -26.17 11.29 -19.28
CA ALA A 146 -24.91 10.58 -19.12
C ALA A 146 -24.28 10.81 -17.76
N TRP A 147 -24.28 12.06 -17.27
CA TRP A 147 -23.74 12.42 -15.96
C TRP A 147 -24.55 11.82 -14.81
N ALA A 148 -25.89 11.87 -14.89
CA ALA A 148 -26.77 11.27 -13.88
C ALA A 148 -26.59 9.75 -13.77
N ILE A 149 -26.31 9.05 -14.88
CA ILE A 149 -25.98 7.63 -14.89
C ILE A 149 -24.58 7.42 -14.29
N THR A 150 -23.58 8.15 -14.78
CA THR A 150 -22.17 8.01 -14.37
C THR A 150 -21.98 8.15 -12.86
N THR A 151 -22.56 9.19 -12.26
CA THR A 151 -22.44 9.45 -10.81
C THR A 151 -23.13 8.41 -9.92
N ARG A 152 -24.03 7.60 -10.46
CA ARG A 152 -24.68 6.48 -9.76
C ARG A 152 -23.94 5.16 -9.90
N VAL A 153 -22.98 5.07 -10.80
CA VAL A 153 -22.20 3.85 -11.09
C VAL A 153 -20.94 3.75 -10.26
N PHE A 154 -20.26 4.88 -10.02
CA PHE A 154 -18.96 4.89 -9.36
C PHE A 154 -19.05 5.11 -7.85
N ALA A 155 -18.16 4.40 -7.14
CA ALA A 155 -17.78 4.68 -5.76
C ALA A 155 -16.26 4.72 -5.64
N TYR A 156 -15.73 5.53 -4.73
CA TYR A 156 -14.30 5.79 -4.59
C TYR A 156 -13.77 5.36 -3.22
N THR A 157 -12.75 4.51 -3.22
CA THR A 157 -11.98 4.16 -2.02
C THR A 157 -10.63 4.87 -2.06
N ASN A 158 -10.36 5.72 -1.07
CA ASN A 158 -9.04 6.33 -0.87
C ASN A 158 -8.17 5.43 -0.01
N HIS A 159 -6.86 5.35 -0.32
CA HIS A 159 -5.89 4.52 0.40
C HIS A 159 -4.71 5.30 1.00
N THR A 160 -4.75 6.64 0.99
CA THR A 160 -3.65 7.46 1.49
C THR A 160 -4.11 8.78 2.06
N VAL A 161 -3.39 9.29 3.05
CA VAL A 161 -3.50 10.66 3.56
C VAL A 161 -2.28 11.51 3.20
N LEU A 162 -1.24 10.91 2.63
CA LEU A 162 0.00 11.62 2.28
C LEU A 162 -0.23 12.50 1.04
N PRO A 163 -0.03 13.83 1.12
CA PRO A 163 -0.29 14.75 0.01
C PRO A 163 0.50 14.39 -1.26
N GLU A 164 1.74 13.91 -1.12
CA GLU A 164 2.60 13.49 -2.22
C GLU A 164 2.12 12.22 -2.94
N ALA A 165 1.28 11.43 -2.28
CA ALA A 165 0.70 10.21 -2.86
C ALA A 165 -0.69 10.44 -3.48
N LEU A 166 -1.28 11.62 -3.32
CA LEU A 166 -2.51 12.02 -4.00
C LEU A 166 -2.21 12.30 -5.47
N GLU A 167 -2.80 11.50 -6.37
CA GLU A 167 -2.44 11.50 -7.79
C GLU A 167 -2.81 12.79 -8.51
N ARG A 168 -1.86 13.30 -9.27
CA ARG A 168 -2.01 14.47 -10.16
C ARG A 168 -1.47 14.14 -11.54
N TRP A 169 -2.17 14.61 -12.56
CA TRP A 169 -1.70 14.50 -13.94
C TRP A 169 -1.48 15.89 -14.56
N SER A 170 -0.38 16.07 -15.28
CA SER A 170 -0.14 17.27 -16.07
C SER A 170 -1.25 17.48 -17.11
N VAL A 171 -1.81 18.68 -17.16
CA VAL A 171 -2.78 19.08 -18.20
C VAL A 171 -2.18 18.90 -19.60
N ASP A 172 -0.90 19.26 -19.80
CA ASP A 172 -0.22 19.12 -21.08
C ASP A 172 -0.09 17.65 -21.51
N LEU A 173 0.23 16.76 -20.57
CA LEU A 173 0.33 15.32 -20.86
C LEU A 173 -1.05 14.74 -21.18
N MET A 174 -2.05 15.07 -20.38
CA MET A 174 -3.44 14.64 -20.61
C MET A 174 -3.96 15.14 -21.94
N GLY A 175 -3.73 16.42 -22.27
CA GLY A 175 -4.16 17.03 -23.52
C GLY A 175 -3.52 16.44 -24.77
N ARG A 176 -2.28 15.94 -24.65
CA ARG A 176 -1.62 15.26 -25.79
C ARG A 176 -2.09 13.83 -26.00
N LEU A 177 -2.29 13.08 -24.93
CA LEU A 177 -2.66 11.67 -25.03
C LEU A 177 -4.18 11.46 -25.13
N LEU A 178 -4.94 12.24 -24.38
CA LEU A 178 -6.37 12.05 -24.16
C LEU A 178 -7.12 13.40 -24.20
N PRO A 179 -7.05 14.14 -25.33
CA PRO A 179 -7.59 15.49 -25.43
C PRO A 179 -9.09 15.55 -25.12
N ARG A 180 -9.87 14.54 -25.56
CA ARG A 180 -11.30 14.50 -25.31
C ARG A 180 -11.63 14.30 -23.83
N HIS A 181 -10.85 13.46 -23.12
CA HIS A 181 -10.99 13.30 -21.68
C HIS A 181 -10.69 14.59 -20.94
N LEU A 182 -9.68 15.33 -21.36
CA LEU A 182 -9.37 16.64 -20.78
C LEU A 182 -10.53 17.62 -20.96
N GLU A 183 -11.14 17.70 -22.16
CA GLU A 183 -12.33 18.52 -22.40
C GLU A 183 -13.47 18.15 -21.44
N ILE A 184 -13.74 16.85 -21.29
CA ILE A 184 -14.79 16.33 -20.38
C ILE A 184 -14.48 16.66 -18.92
N ILE A 185 -13.23 16.53 -18.50
CA ILE A 185 -12.80 16.89 -17.13
C ILE A 185 -13.02 18.39 -16.87
N TYR A 186 -12.68 19.25 -17.81
CA TYR A 186 -12.95 20.69 -17.69
C TYR A 186 -14.46 20.98 -17.59
N GLU A 187 -15.29 20.38 -18.44
CA GLU A 187 -16.74 20.55 -18.41
C GLU A 187 -17.34 20.10 -17.07
N ILE A 188 -16.91 18.93 -16.55
CA ILE A 188 -17.36 18.45 -15.23
C ILE A 188 -16.92 19.44 -14.13
N ASN A 189 -15.67 19.94 -14.20
CA ASN A 189 -15.16 20.89 -13.22
C ASN A 189 -15.95 22.20 -13.24
N ASP A 190 -16.21 22.75 -14.42
CA ASP A 190 -16.93 24.02 -14.57
C ASP A 190 -18.36 23.92 -14.05
N LEU A 191 -19.11 22.89 -14.44
CA LEU A 191 -20.47 22.63 -13.96
C LEU A 191 -20.51 22.41 -12.44
N PHE A 192 -19.52 21.69 -11.89
CA PHE A 192 -19.39 21.49 -10.46
C PHE A 192 -19.14 22.81 -9.73
N LEU A 193 -18.18 23.61 -10.19
CA LEU A 193 -17.85 24.89 -9.58
C LEU A 193 -19.01 25.89 -9.66
N GLU A 194 -19.76 25.91 -10.77
CA GLU A 194 -20.97 26.72 -10.90
C GLU A 194 -22.02 26.31 -9.85
N SER A 195 -22.26 25.03 -9.69
CA SER A 195 -23.21 24.49 -8.69
C SER A 195 -22.82 24.85 -7.24
N VAL A 196 -21.51 24.89 -6.95
CA VAL A 196 -21.03 25.30 -5.61
C VAL A 196 -21.12 26.81 -5.44
N LYS A 197 -20.80 27.59 -6.47
CA LYS A 197 -20.92 29.04 -6.45
C LYS A 197 -22.36 29.54 -6.18
N GLU A 198 -23.34 28.84 -6.71
CA GLU A 198 -24.77 29.13 -6.41
C GLU A 198 -25.10 28.98 -4.92
N LYS A 199 -24.47 27.99 -4.25
CA LYS A 199 -24.71 27.70 -2.82
C LYS A 199 -23.84 28.55 -1.89
N TYR A 200 -22.65 28.95 -2.35
CA TYR A 200 -21.63 29.68 -1.59
C TYR A 200 -21.08 30.87 -2.41
N PRO A 201 -21.90 31.88 -2.73
CA PRO A 201 -21.56 32.95 -3.67
C PRO A 201 -20.39 33.84 -3.19
N ASP A 202 -20.18 33.94 -1.88
CA ASP A 202 -19.20 34.83 -1.26
C ASP A 202 -17.89 34.13 -0.92
N ASP A 203 -17.72 32.83 -1.19
CA ASP A 203 -16.53 32.03 -0.87
C ASP A 203 -15.74 31.68 -2.15
N ALA A 204 -15.08 32.69 -2.73
CA ALA A 204 -14.23 32.51 -3.92
C ALA A 204 -13.02 31.59 -3.64
N ASP A 205 -12.49 31.62 -2.42
CA ASP A 205 -11.36 30.77 -2.02
C ASP A 205 -11.77 29.29 -1.98
N LEU A 206 -13.03 28.98 -1.64
CA LEU A 206 -13.54 27.61 -1.69
C LEU A 206 -13.46 27.06 -3.12
N LEU A 207 -13.88 27.83 -4.13
CA LEU A 207 -13.86 27.40 -5.52
C LEU A 207 -12.44 27.04 -5.98
N GLN A 208 -11.43 27.81 -5.59
CA GLN A 208 -10.03 27.50 -5.89
C GLN A 208 -9.56 26.20 -5.20
N ARG A 209 -9.95 26.00 -3.92
CA ARG A 209 -9.55 24.80 -3.16
C ARG A 209 -10.15 23.51 -3.70
N ILE A 210 -11.39 23.56 -4.21
CA ILE A 210 -12.11 22.36 -4.69
C ILE A 210 -12.00 22.14 -6.19
N SER A 211 -11.47 23.09 -6.97
CA SER A 211 -11.25 22.91 -8.41
C SER A 211 -10.40 21.68 -8.70
N PHE A 212 -10.76 20.90 -9.72
CA PHE A 212 -9.93 19.78 -10.18
C PHE A 212 -8.63 20.26 -10.78
N ILE A 213 -8.61 21.46 -11.33
CA ILE A 213 -7.46 22.06 -11.98
C ILE A 213 -6.68 22.91 -10.97
N GLU A 214 -5.43 22.53 -10.75
CA GLU A 214 -4.46 23.31 -9.99
C GLU A 214 -3.77 24.29 -10.92
N GLU A 215 -4.05 25.59 -10.73
CA GLU A 215 -3.62 26.70 -11.61
C GLU A 215 -2.24 27.25 -11.20
N ASN A 216 -1.21 26.38 -11.17
CA ASN A 216 0.18 26.77 -10.94
C ASN A 216 0.92 26.95 -12.28
N ASP A 217 2.22 27.29 -12.25
CA ASP A 217 3.08 27.39 -13.43
C ASP A 217 2.98 26.14 -14.34
N HIS A 218 2.74 24.99 -13.75
CA HIS A 218 2.47 23.72 -14.44
C HIS A 218 1.09 23.22 -14.01
N LYS A 219 0.07 23.54 -14.80
CA LYS A 219 -1.31 23.10 -14.51
C LYS A 219 -1.41 21.59 -14.35
N GLN A 220 -2.10 21.15 -13.29
CA GLN A 220 -2.29 19.73 -12.97
C GLN A 220 -3.76 19.42 -12.68
N ILE A 221 -4.16 18.21 -12.99
CA ILE A 221 -5.49 17.66 -12.68
C ILE A 221 -5.38 16.89 -11.37
N ARG A 222 -6.16 17.26 -10.37
CA ARG A 222 -6.28 16.58 -9.06
C ARG A 222 -7.24 15.40 -9.20
N MET A 223 -6.73 14.22 -9.47
CA MET A 223 -7.56 13.03 -9.73
C MET A 223 -8.47 12.62 -8.56
N PRO A 224 -8.08 12.77 -7.28
CA PRO A 224 -8.98 12.51 -6.16
C PRO A 224 -10.24 13.38 -6.19
N TYR A 225 -10.15 14.62 -6.63
CA TYR A 225 -11.29 15.55 -6.67
C TYR A 225 -12.31 15.13 -7.73
N LEU A 226 -11.82 14.74 -8.91
CA LEU A 226 -12.65 14.12 -9.94
C LEU A 226 -13.34 12.85 -9.43
N SER A 227 -12.61 12.01 -8.71
CA SER A 227 -13.14 10.76 -8.13
C SER A 227 -14.25 11.03 -7.11
N ILE A 228 -14.09 12.04 -6.25
CA ILE A 228 -15.09 12.42 -5.24
C ILE A 228 -16.37 12.92 -5.92
N VAL A 229 -16.24 13.83 -6.88
CA VAL A 229 -17.40 14.45 -7.54
C VAL A 229 -18.14 13.45 -8.42
N GLY A 230 -17.42 12.56 -9.10
CA GLY A 230 -18.00 11.52 -9.96
C GLY A 230 -18.52 10.28 -9.24
N SER A 231 -18.39 10.20 -7.90
CA SER A 231 -18.80 9.02 -7.11
C SER A 231 -19.94 9.32 -6.15
N HIS A 232 -20.86 8.36 -5.99
CA HIS A 232 -21.95 8.47 -5.00
C HIS A 232 -21.49 8.21 -3.56
N THR A 233 -20.39 7.48 -3.37
CA THR A 233 -19.86 7.12 -2.05
C THR A 233 -18.35 7.17 -2.06
N ILE A 234 -17.78 7.72 -1.00
CA ILE A 234 -16.33 7.80 -0.77
C ILE A 234 -16.05 7.09 0.55
N ASN A 235 -15.08 6.18 0.57
CA ASN A 235 -14.68 5.57 1.83
C ASN A 235 -13.19 5.66 2.12
N GLY A 236 -12.89 5.84 3.41
CA GLY A 236 -11.59 5.50 3.97
C GLY A 236 -11.53 4.01 4.34
N VAL A 237 -10.35 3.53 4.74
CA VAL A 237 -10.06 2.10 4.94
C VAL A 237 -9.72 1.72 6.38
N ALA A 238 -9.85 2.67 7.31
CA ALA A 238 -9.86 2.52 8.76
C ALA A 238 -10.56 3.73 9.37
N GLU A 239 -10.97 3.66 10.62
CA GLU A 239 -11.72 4.73 11.27
C GLU A 239 -10.93 6.04 11.34
N LEU A 240 -9.70 6.00 11.88
CA LEU A 240 -8.81 7.17 11.92
C LEU A 240 -8.58 7.74 10.51
N HIS A 241 -8.32 6.88 9.53
CA HIS A 241 -8.13 7.31 8.14
C HIS A 241 -9.34 8.09 7.62
N THR A 242 -10.53 7.55 7.86
CA THR A 242 -11.78 8.18 7.41
C THR A 242 -11.98 9.54 8.09
N GLU A 243 -11.68 9.68 9.37
CA GLU A 243 -11.75 10.96 10.07
C GLU A 243 -10.71 11.97 9.55
N LEU A 244 -9.50 11.53 9.24
CA LEU A 244 -8.49 12.39 8.60
C LEU A 244 -8.92 12.83 7.20
N LEU A 245 -9.61 11.98 6.43
CA LEU A 245 -10.19 12.40 5.14
C LEU A 245 -11.23 13.50 5.33
N LYS A 246 -12.11 13.40 6.32
CA LYS A 246 -13.19 14.36 6.61
C LYS A 246 -12.68 15.68 7.17
N THR A 247 -11.66 15.63 8.04
CA THR A 247 -11.22 16.79 8.82
C THR A 247 -10.03 17.53 8.21
N THR A 248 -9.23 16.84 7.39
CA THR A 248 -8.00 17.40 6.81
C THR A 248 -7.97 17.32 5.29
N VAL A 249 -7.82 16.11 4.72
CA VAL A 249 -7.48 15.89 3.31
C VAL A 249 -8.58 16.37 2.36
N PHE A 250 -9.83 16.02 2.66
CA PHE A 250 -11.01 16.34 1.83
C PHE A 250 -12.07 17.15 2.61
N LYS A 251 -11.65 17.93 3.60
CA LYS A 251 -12.55 18.69 4.49
C LYS A 251 -13.56 19.57 3.74
N ASP A 252 -13.14 20.20 2.65
CA ASP A 252 -14.03 21.06 1.85
C ASP A 252 -15.08 20.21 1.11
N PHE A 253 -14.71 19.03 0.60
CA PHE A 253 -15.66 18.09 -0.01
C PHE A 253 -16.59 17.43 1.01
N TYR A 254 -16.10 17.14 2.22
CA TYR A 254 -16.95 16.63 3.30
C TYR A 254 -17.99 17.67 3.72
N LYS A 255 -17.62 18.96 3.75
CA LYS A 255 -18.60 20.05 3.97
C LYS A 255 -19.69 20.11 2.90
N LEU A 256 -19.34 19.79 1.64
CA LEU A 256 -20.27 19.82 0.51
C LEU A 256 -21.16 18.56 0.43
N PHE A 257 -20.61 17.39 0.78
CA PHE A 257 -21.23 16.08 0.59
C PHE A 257 -21.02 15.15 1.80
N PRO A 258 -21.44 15.54 3.03
CA PRO A 258 -21.14 14.77 4.24
C PRO A 258 -21.70 13.34 4.18
N GLU A 259 -22.83 13.14 3.51
CA GLU A 259 -23.51 11.85 3.37
C GLU A 259 -22.77 10.84 2.50
N ARG A 260 -21.83 11.29 1.65
CA ARG A 260 -21.06 10.39 0.78
C ARG A 260 -19.88 9.72 1.48
N PHE A 261 -19.38 10.32 2.58
CA PHE A 261 -18.18 9.83 3.27
C PHE A 261 -18.51 8.75 4.30
N GLN A 262 -17.90 7.57 4.14
CA GLN A 262 -18.11 6.41 4.99
C GLN A 262 -16.78 5.78 5.40
N ASN A 263 -16.77 5.08 6.53
CA ASN A 263 -15.69 4.17 6.87
C ASN A 263 -16.03 2.75 6.41
N LYS A 264 -15.05 2.10 5.78
CA LYS A 264 -15.04 0.66 5.52
C LYS A 264 -13.65 0.14 5.88
N THR A 265 -13.46 -0.22 7.14
CA THR A 265 -12.19 -0.79 7.60
C THR A 265 -11.84 -2.02 6.77
N ASN A 266 -10.59 -2.08 6.31
CA ASN A 266 -10.08 -3.21 5.55
C ASN A 266 -10.23 -4.52 6.33
N GLY A 267 -10.28 -5.61 5.59
CA GLY A 267 -10.29 -6.96 6.12
C GLY A 267 -9.40 -7.89 5.29
N ILE A 268 -9.34 -9.13 5.71
CA ILE A 268 -8.60 -10.20 5.03
C ILE A 268 -9.45 -11.46 4.93
N THR A 269 -9.17 -12.30 3.95
CA THR A 269 -9.82 -13.62 3.85
C THR A 269 -9.14 -14.65 4.76
N PRO A 270 -9.86 -15.24 5.72
CA PRO A 270 -9.31 -16.29 6.59
C PRO A 270 -9.04 -17.60 5.83
N ARG A 271 -9.70 -17.82 4.68
CA ARG A 271 -9.50 -18.99 3.83
C ARG A 271 -8.08 -19.05 3.28
N LEU A 272 -7.54 -17.91 2.79
CA LEU A 272 -6.14 -17.84 2.38
C LEU A 272 -5.23 -17.71 3.60
N TRP A 273 -5.44 -16.67 4.43
CA TRP A 273 -4.45 -16.18 5.40
C TRP A 273 -4.39 -16.98 6.71
N LEU A 274 -5.30 -17.95 6.92
CA LEU A 274 -5.20 -18.90 8.02
C LEU A 274 -5.34 -20.34 7.50
N ARG A 275 -6.48 -20.69 6.90
CA ARG A 275 -6.76 -22.08 6.54
C ARG A 275 -5.73 -22.70 5.59
N ASN A 276 -5.37 -21.99 4.51
CA ASN A 276 -4.42 -22.49 3.51
C ASN A 276 -2.97 -22.27 3.95
N THR A 277 -2.68 -21.09 4.54
CA THR A 277 -1.32 -20.67 4.90
C THR A 277 -0.80 -21.37 6.15
N ASN A 278 -1.69 -21.73 7.08
CA ASN A 278 -1.35 -22.37 8.36
C ASN A 278 -2.33 -23.50 8.67
N PRO A 279 -2.28 -24.62 7.91
CA PRO A 279 -3.22 -25.72 8.08
C PRO A 279 -3.15 -26.34 9.47
N GLU A 280 -1.97 -26.44 10.09
CA GLU A 280 -1.81 -27.02 11.42
C GLU A 280 -2.53 -26.17 12.49
N LEU A 281 -2.45 -24.84 12.41
CA LEU A 281 -3.21 -23.94 13.29
C LEU A 281 -4.72 -24.04 13.00
N SER A 282 -5.09 -24.11 11.73
CA SER A 282 -6.48 -24.27 11.30
C SER A 282 -7.12 -25.56 11.83
N GLU A 283 -6.37 -26.67 11.82
CA GLU A 283 -6.81 -27.94 12.39
C GLU A 283 -6.97 -27.85 13.90
N LEU A 284 -5.96 -27.34 14.62
CA LEU A 284 -6.00 -27.14 16.07
C LEU A 284 -7.22 -26.30 16.52
N ILE A 285 -7.50 -25.19 15.81
CA ILE A 285 -8.67 -24.36 16.07
C ILE A 285 -9.96 -25.15 15.79
N SER A 286 -10.03 -25.84 14.65
CA SER A 286 -11.23 -26.53 14.24
C SER A 286 -11.57 -27.74 15.12
N GLU A 287 -10.58 -28.42 15.69
CA GLU A 287 -10.76 -29.46 16.68
C GLU A 287 -11.45 -28.96 17.95
N LYS A 288 -11.10 -27.74 18.41
CA LYS A 288 -11.67 -27.16 19.65
C LYS A 288 -13.04 -26.52 19.43
N ILE A 289 -13.26 -25.79 18.34
CA ILE A 289 -14.46 -24.97 18.14
C ILE A 289 -15.27 -25.29 16.88
N GLY A 290 -14.86 -26.30 16.11
CA GLY A 290 -15.46 -26.66 14.81
C GLY A 290 -15.04 -25.71 13.68
N GLY A 291 -15.28 -26.10 12.42
CA GLY A 291 -14.84 -25.37 11.22
C GLY A 291 -15.67 -24.13 10.83
N GLY A 292 -16.65 -23.74 11.64
CA GLY A 292 -17.56 -22.64 11.29
C GLY A 292 -16.90 -21.25 11.23
N TRP A 293 -15.75 -21.07 11.84
CA TRP A 293 -14.96 -19.83 11.81
C TRP A 293 -14.42 -19.50 10.41
N ILE A 294 -14.30 -20.48 9.52
CA ILE A 294 -13.76 -20.30 8.16
C ILE A 294 -14.61 -19.30 7.34
N THR A 295 -15.90 -19.24 7.62
CA THR A 295 -16.85 -18.32 6.97
C THR A 295 -17.39 -17.25 7.92
N ASP A 296 -17.12 -17.35 9.22
CA ASP A 296 -17.62 -16.44 10.25
C ASP A 296 -16.57 -16.30 11.36
N LEU A 297 -15.70 -15.29 11.21
CA LEU A 297 -14.58 -15.03 12.13
C LEU A 297 -15.02 -14.73 13.57
N GLN A 298 -16.26 -14.27 13.80
CA GLN A 298 -16.79 -14.05 15.16
C GLN A 298 -16.78 -15.34 15.99
N LYS A 299 -16.83 -16.49 15.34
CA LYS A 299 -16.76 -17.80 16.02
C LYS A 299 -15.39 -18.08 16.66
N LEU A 300 -14.33 -17.36 16.28
CA LEU A 300 -13.03 -17.47 16.95
C LEU A 300 -13.08 -17.06 18.42
N ARG A 301 -14.04 -16.23 18.86
CA ARG A 301 -14.27 -15.90 20.28
C ARG A 301 -14.51 -17.15 21.15
N LYS A 302 -14.96 -18.25 20.55
CA LYS A 302 -15.09 -19.54 21.25
C LYS A 302 -13.75 -20.13 21.71
N LEU A 303 -12.62 -19.57 21.27
CA LEU A 303 -11.29 -19.94 21.76
C LEU A 303 -10.95 -19.33 23.13
N GLU A 304 -11.61 -18.24 23.54
CA GLU A 304 -11.31 -17.54 24.81
C GLU A 304 -11.22 -18.48 26.03
N PRO A 305 -12.15 -19.45 26.24
CA PRO A 305 -12.08 -20.37 27.37
C PRO A 305 -10.85 -21.30 27.38
N PHE A 306 -10.17 -21.45 26.23
CA PHE A 306 -8.97 -22.29 26.10
C PHE A 306 -7.67 -21.50 26.27
N ALA A 307 -7.74 -20.18 26.50
CA ALA A 307 -6.56 -19.35 26.68
C ALA A 307 -5.69 -19.83 27.88
N ASP A 308 -6.32 -20.31 28.95
CA ASP A 308 -5.65 -20.81 30.15
C ASP A 308 -5.52 -22.37 30.16
N ASP A 309 -5.90 -23.06 29.09
CA ASP A 309 -5.76 -24.52 28.98
C ASP A 309 -4.28 -24.87 28.62
N PRO A 310 -3.53 -25.54 29.54
CA PRO A 310 -2.12 -25.85 29.29
C PRO A 310 -1.89 -26.78 28.10
N GLU A 311 -2.81 -27.70 27.82
CA GLU A 311 -2.70 -28.60 26.67
C GLU A 311 -2.88 -27.83 25.36
N PHE A 312 -3.82 -26.90 25.33
CA PHE A 312 -4.04 -26.05 24.16
C PHE A 312 -2.86 -25.07 23.94
N GLN A 313 -2.32 -24.49 25.01
CA GLN A 313 -1.13 -23.65 24.94
C GLN A 313 0.08 -24.41 24.38
N GLU A 314 0.33 -25.64 24.82
CA GLU A 314 1.46 -26.44 24.33
C GLU A 314 1.24 -26.86 22.87
N ALA A 315 0.03 -27.23 22.48
CA ALA A 315 -0.31 -27.50 21.09
C ALA A 315 -0.09 -26.26 20.19
N TRP A 316 -0.47 -25.07 20.68
CA TRP A 316 -0.25 -23.79 20.00
C TRP A 316 1.24 -23.48 19.81
N ARG A 317 2.06 -23.65 20.87
CA ARG A 317 3.53 -23.49 20.80
C ARG A 317 4.15 -24.47 19.82
N SER A 318 3.67 -25.71 19.81
CA SER A 318 4.14 -26.76 18.90
C SER A 318 3.90 -26.38 17.43
N VAL A 319 2.70 -25.89 17.10
CA VAL A 319 2.38 -25.36 15.75
C VAL A 319 3.33 -24.22 15.39
N LYS A 320 3.53 -23.25 16.30
CA LYS A 320 4.42 -22.10 16.05
C LYS A 320 5.86 -22.57 15.78
N ARG A 321 6.39 -23.51 16.54
CA ARG A 321 7.71 -24.10 16.35
C ARG A 321 7.86 -24.76 14.98
N ILE A 322 6.88 -25.58 14.58
CA ILE A 322 6.85 -26.21 13.25
C ILE A 322 6.97 -25.13 12.13
N LYS A 323 6.21 -24.05 12.23
CA LYS A 323 6.26 -22.98 11.23
C LYS A 323 7.59 -22.25 11.21
N LYS A 324 8.22 -22.03 12.36
CA LYS A 324 9.55 -21.41 12.46
C LYS A 324 10.64 -22.32 11.86
N GLU A 325 10.58 -23.61 12.11
CA GLU A 325 11.47 -24.60 11.49
C GLU A 325 11.29 -24.66 9.96
N GLN A 326 10.03 -24.64 9.49
CA GLN A 326 9.73 -24.61 8.05
C GLN A 326 10.31 -23.36 7.39
N LEU A 327 10.14 -22.18 8.00
CA LEU A 327 10.71 -20.93 7.48
C LEU A 327 12.23 -20.95 7.51
N ALA A 328 12.86 -21.41 8.59
CA ALA A 328 14.32 -21.52 8.70
C ALA A 328 14.91 -22.44 7.60
N ASN A 329 14.29 -23.59 7.38
CA ASN A 329 14.69 -24.52 6.33
C ASN A 329 14.51 -23.89 4.93
N TRP A 330 13.41 -23.19 4.69
CA TRP A 330 13.17 -22.52 3.42
C TRP A 330 14.20 -21.41 3.15
N LEU A 331 14.53 -20.56 4.13
CA LEU A 331 15.58 -19.54 4.00
C LEU A 331 16.93 -20.15 3.71
N LYS A 332 17.29 -21.23 4.41
CA LYS A 332 18.54 -21.96 4.15
C LYS A 332 18.63 -22.49 2.71
N GLN A 333 17.54 -23.05 2.20
CA GLN A 333 17.51 -23.62 0.84
C GLN A 333 17.51 -22.57 -0.26
N THR A 334 16.82 -21.45 -0.06
CA THR A 334 16.60 -20.45 -1.12
C THR A 334 17.64 -19.33 -1.14
N SER A 335 18.22 -19.00 0.01
CA SER A 335 19.15 -17.87 0.16
C SER A 335 20.45 -18.22 0.91
N GLY A 336 20.58 -19.46 1.40
CA GLY A 336 21.73 -19.87 2.21
C GLY A 336 21.77 -19.28 3.62
N VAL A 337 20.75 -18.51 4.01
CA VAL A 337 20.67 -17.88 5.32
C VAL A 337 20.26 -18.90 6.37
N ILE A 338 21.05 -18.99 7.45
CA ILE A 338 20.78 -19.86 8.59
C ILE A 338 20.29 -19.01 9.74
N ILE A 339 19.11 -19.32 10.25
CA ILE A 339 18.52 -18.70 11.43
C ILE A 339 18.14 -19.76 12.45
N ASP A 340 18.15 -19.37 13.74
CA ASP A 340 17.76 -20.25 14.83
C ASP A 340 16.22 -20.19 15.02
N PRO A 341 15.48 -21.30 14.84
CA PRO A 341 14.04 -21.32 15.08
C PRO A 341 13.63 -21.05 16.53
N GLU A 342 14.54 -21.23 17.49
CA GLU A 342 14.26 -20.91 18.90
C GLU A 342 14.43 -19.41 19.22
N SER A 343 15.03 -18.61 18.33
CA SER A 343 15.12 -17.16 18.50
C SER A 343 13.77 -16.47 18.32
N LEU A 344 13.54 -15.31 18.96
CA LEU A 344 12.37 -14.48 18.68
C LEU A 344 12.34 -14.04 17.22
N PHE A 345 11.31 -14.42 16.45
CA PHE A 345 11.11 -13.95 15.08
C PHE A 345 10.33 -12.63 15.08
N ASP A 346 11.05 -11.58 14.82
CA ASP A 346 10.64 -10.19 14.82
C ASP A 346 10.58 -9.68 13.38
N VAL A 347 9.38 -9.36 12.88
CA VAL A 347 9.13 -9.31 11.44
C VAL A 347 8.53 -7.97 11.01
N GLN A 348 9.12 -7.34 10.00
CA GLN A 348 8.58 -6.18 9.31
C GLN A 348 8.62 -6.41 7.79
N ILE A 349 7.52 -6.95 7.24
CA ILE A 349 7.40 -7.26 5.81
C ILE A 349 6.31 -6.41 5.17
N LYS A 350 6.71 -5.43 4.40
CA LYS A 350 5.84 -4.45 3.72
C LYS A 350 6.65 -3.65 2.70
N ARG A 351 6.00 -2.90 1.80
CA ARG A 351 6.70 -1.98 0.89
C ARG A 351 7.69 -1.12 1.68
N ILE A 352 8.88 -0.92 1.12
CA ILE A 352 9.87 -0.04 1.75
C ILE A 352 9.49 1.40 1.46
N HIS A 353 9.28 2.16 2.54
CA HIS A 353 8.92 3.57 2.47
C HIS A 353 9.34 4.27 3.77
N GLU A 354 9.77 5.53 3.71
CA GLU A 354 10.22 6.28 4.87
C GLU A 354 9.15 6.37 5.97
N TYR A 355 7.86 6.60 5.61
CA TYR A 355 6.78 6.68 6.61
C TYR A 355 6.51 5.36 7.35
N LYS A 356 6.86 4.20 6.74
CA LYS A 356 6.73 2.87 7.38
C LYS A 356 7.87 2.57 8.36
N ARG A 357 8.87 3.44 8.37
CA ARG A 357 9.97 3.52 9.32
C ARG A 357 10.80 2.24 9.48
N GLN A 358 11.05 1.49 8.37
CA GLN A 358 12.03 0.41 8.41
C GLN A 358 13.39 0.89 8.93
N LEU A 359 13.73 2.16 8.67
CA LEU A 359 14.95 2.76 9.16
C LEU A 359 14.99 2.86 10.70
N LEU A 360 13.86 3.10 11.37
CA LEU A 360 13.74 3.05 12.83
C LEU A 360 14.11 1.65 13.37
N ASN A 361 13.60 0.60 12.72
CA ASN A 361 13.93 -0.78 13.09
C ASN A 361 15.43 -1.07 12.88
N ILE A 362 16.01 -0.65 11.75
CA ILE A 362 17.44 -0.82 11.47
C ILE A 362 18.31 -0.07 12.48
N LEU A 363 17.97 1.17 12.84
CA LEU A 363 18.68 1.93 13.88
C LEU A 363 18.64 1.21 15.23
N HIS A 364 17.51 0.63 15.59
CA HIS A 364 17.39 -0.15 16.81
C HIS A 364 18.24 -1.44 16.76
N VAL A 365 18.33 -2.09 15.61
CA VAL A 365 19.24 -3.24 15.42
C VAL A 365 20.70 -2.83 15.64
N ILE A 366 21.11 -1.68 15.11
CA ILE A 366 22.48 -1.14 15.32
C ILE A 366 22.70 -0.83 16.81
N TYR A 367 21.73 -0.24 17.48
CA TYR A 367 21.78 -0.03 18.93
C TYR A 367 21.94 -1.34 19.72
N LEU A 368 21.16 -2.37 19.39
CA LEU A 368 21.29 -3.67 20.05
C LEU A 368 22.65 -4.31 19.80
N TYR A 369 23.21 -4.15 18.61
CA TYR A 369 24.55 -4.60 18.28
C TYR A 369 25.61 -3.92 19.19
N ASN A 370 25.57 -2.59 19.31
CA ASN A 370 26.48 -1.87 20.19
C ASN A 370 26.33 -2.32 21.65
N LYS A 371 25.10 -2.47 22.13
CA LYS A 371 24.82 -2.97 23.48
C LYS A 371 25.39 -4.36 23.75
N ILE A 372 25.37 -5.26 22.76
CA ILE A 372 25.99 -6.58 22.87
C ILE A 372 27.52 -6.49 22.94
N LEU A 373 28.12 -5.56 22.18
CA LEU A 373 29.57 -5.36 22.18
C LEU A 373 30.09 -4.72 23.48
N GLU A 374 29.34 -3.75 24.00
CA GLU A 374 29.70 -3.05 25.24
C GLU A 374 29.49 -3.91 26.50
N HIS A 375 28.45 -4.76 26.45
CA HIS A 375 28.02 -5.57 27.60
C HIS A 375 27.83 -7.05 27.20
N PRO A 376 28.90 -7.76 26.79
CA PRO A 376 28.79 -9.14 26.32
C PRO A 376 28.32 -10.12 27.39
N GLU A 377 28.47 -9.76 28.66
CA GLU A 377 28.08 -10.56 29.83
C GLU A 377 26.58 -10.50 30.13
N LEU A 378 25.86 -9.48 29.64
CA LEU A 378 24.44 -9.36 29.91
C LEU A 378 23.63 -10.44 29.19
N PRO A 379 22.60 -11.01 29.84
CA PRO A 379 21.71 -11.95 29.20
C PRO A 379 20.97 -11.26 28.05
N PHE A 380 21.06 -11.85 26.88
CA PHE A 380 20.39 -11.37 25.68
C PHE A 380 19.62 -12.53 25.04
N ALA A 381 18.29 -12.43 25.02
CA ALA A 381 17.48 -13.45 24.39
C ALA A 381 17.67 -13.42 22.86
N PRO A 382 17.96 -14.58 22.24
CA PRO A 382 18.22 -14.63 20.81
C PRO A 382 17.08 -14.05 19.98
N ARG A 383 17.43 -13.21 18.98
CA ARG A 383 16.45 -12.53 18.13
C ARG A 383 16.87 -12.57 16.68
N THR A 384 15.92 -12.91 15.82
CA THR A 384 16.06 -12.83 14.36
C THR A 384 15.09 -11.78 13.83
N ILE A 385 15.62 -10.67 13.31
CA ILE A 385 14.84 -9.62 12.67
C ILE A 385 14.73 -9.95 11.18
N LEU A 386 13.49 -10.08 10.69
CA LEU A 386 13.19 -10.36 9.29
C LEU A 386 12.59 -9.10 8.64
N LEU A 387 13.32 -8.51 7.72
CA LEU A 387 12.86 -7.43 6.86
C LEU A 387 12.57 -7.96 5.46
N ALA A 388 11.47 -7.55 4.86
CA ALA A 388 11.20 -7.80 3.45
C ALA A 388 10.31 -6.71 2.86
N GLY A 389 10.47 -6.44 1.57
CA GLY A 389 9.67 -5.46 0.87
C GLY A 389 10.31 -5.04 -0.43
N LYS A 390 9.49 -4.45 -1.31
CA LYS A 390 9.95 -3.86 -2.57
C LYS A 390 9.90 -2.34 -2.45
N ALA A 391 10.91 -1.67 -2.99
CA ALA A 391 10.89 -0.23 -3.23
C ALA A 391 10.26 0.07 -4.59
N ALA A 392 9.58 1.21 -4.72
CA ALA A 392 9.21 1.71 -6.04
C ALA A 392 10.48 1.95 -6.89
N PRO A 393 10.45 1.72 -8.21
CA PRO A 393 11.65 1.76 -9.05
C PRO A 393 12.42 3.08 -9.00
N GLY A 394 11.74 4.21 -8.85
CA GLY A 394 12.32 5.55 -8.72
C GLY A 394 12.62 6.00 -7.29
N TYR A 395 12.26 5.23 -6.27
CA TYR A 395 12.36 5.69 -4.88
C TYR A 395 13.76 5.48 -4.31
N TYR A 396 14.61 6.47 -4.49
CA TYR A 396 16.02 6.46 -4.10
C TYR A 396 16.24 6.15 -2.61
N MET A 397 15.57 6.87 -1.70
CA MET A 397 15.72 6.68 -0.25
C MET A 397 15.32 5.27 0.19
N ALA A 398 14.25 4.71 -0.36
CA ALA A 398 13.85 3.34 -0.07
C ALA A 398 14.89 2.31 -0.53
N LYS A 399 15.57 2.55 -1.66
CA LYS A 399 16.67 1.71 -2.13
C LYS A 399 17.90 1.81 -1.23
N LEU A 400 18.21 3.01 -0.71
CA LEU A 400 19.27 3.18 0.30
C LEU A 400 18.95 2.43 1.60
N ILE A 401 17.69 2.44 2.06
CA ILE A 401 17.24 1.68 3.24
C ILE A 401 17.46 0.17 3.03
N ILE A 402 17.14 -0.36 1.84
CA ILE A 402 17.40 -1.77 1.50
C ILE A 402 18.90 -2.07 1.53
N ASN A 403 19.71 -1.20 0.93
CA ASN A 403 21.17 -1.37 0.93
C ASN A 403 21.72 -1.35 2.36
N LEU A 404 21.30 -0.39 3.18
CA LEU A 404 21.72 -0.29 4.58
C LEU A 404 21.32 -1.56 5.37
N ALA A 405 20.11 -2.07 5.20
CA ALA A 405 19.67 -3.30 5.86
C ALA A 405 20.58 -4.48 5.52
N ASN A 406 20.98 -4.63 4.26
CA ASN A 406 21.89 -5.70 3.82
C ASN A 406 23.31 -5.51 4.34
N ASP A 407 23.85 -4.28 4.33
CA ASP A 407 25.18 -4.00 4.84
C ASP A 407 25.28 -4.19 6.36
N VAL A 408 24.26 -3.74 7.11
CA VAL A 408 24.12 -3.99 8.55
C VAL A 408 24.03 -5.49 8.83
N ALA A 409 23.21 -6.22 8.09
CA ALA A 409 23.07 -7.67 8.21
C ALA A 409 24.41 -8.39 7.98
N ARG A 410 25.14 -8.01 6.94
CA ARG A 410 26.45 -8.59 6.61
C ARG A 410 27.45 -8.40 7.75
N VAL A 411 27.51 -7.24 8.36
CA VAL A 411 28.45 -6.97 9.47
C VAL A 411 28.02 -7.72 10.74
N ILE A 412 26.77 -7.56 11.18
CA ILE A 412 26.29 -8.11 12.44
C ILE A 412 26.28 -9.64 12.43
N ASN A 413 25.77 -10.25 11.36
CA ASN A 413 25.63 -11.71 11.28
C ASN A 413 26.98 -12.43 11.17
N SER A 414 28.04 -11.73 10.74
CA SER A 414 29.40 -12.30 10.67
C SER A 414 30.27 -12.01 11.88
N ASP A 415 29.80 -11.18 12.84
CA ASP A 415 30.59 -10.82 14.01
C ASP A 415 30.53 -11.93 15.09
N PRO A 416 31.69 -12.56 15.42
CA PRO A 416 31.74 -13.59 16.46
C PRO A 416 31.30 -13.10 17.84
N ALA A 417 31.41 -11.79 18.14
CA ALA A 417 30.97 -11.22 19.40
C ALA A 417 29.47 -11.29 19.59
N VAL A 418 28.70 -11.31 18.52
CA VAL A 418 27.24 -11.44 18.55
C VAL A 418 26.81 -12.88 18.86
N GLN A 419 27.55 -13.89 18.39
CA GLN A 419 27.35 -15.32 18.69
C GLN A 419 25.92 -15.82 18.41
N GLY A 420 25.30 -15.35 17.32
CA GLY A 420 23.93 -15.74 16.97
C GLY A 420 22.83 -15.14 17.84
N ARG A 421 23.16 -14.31 18.84
CA ARG A 421 22.19 -13.63 19.71
C ARG A 421 21.32 -12.64 18.94
N LEU A 422 21.85 -12.03 17.89
CA LEU A 422 21.18 -11.05 17.05
C LEU A 422 21.44 -11.37 15.58
N ASN A 423 20.37 -11.57 14.80
CA ASN A 423 20.44 -11.76 13.37
C ASN A 423 19.54 -10.74 12.67
N LEU A 424 20.01 -10.17 11.58
CA LEU A 424 19.21 -9.36 10.65
C LEU A 424 19.17 -10.03 9.29
N VAL A 425 18.00 -10.23 8.73
CA VAL A 425 17.81 -10.87 7.43
C VAL A 425 16.90 -10.00 6.57
N PHE A 426 17.37 -9.58 5.42
CA PHE A 426 16.54 -8.99 4.38
C PHE A 426 16.13 -10.09 3.38
N VAL A 427 14.85 -10.46 3.38
CA VAL A 427 14.32 -11.50 2.50
C VAL A 427 14.00 -10.90 1.12
N PRO A 428 14.67 -11.35 0.05
CA PRO A 428 14.50 -10.79 -1.28
C PRO A 428 13.16 -11.20 -1.92
N ASN A 429 12.77 -10.45 -2.96
CA ASN A 429 11.62 -10.74 -3.81
C ASN A 429 10.30 -10.98 -3.06
N TYR A 430 10.02 -10.16 -2.04
CA TYR A 430 8.80 -10.25 -1.27
C TYR A 430 7.55 -10.23 -2.16
N ASN A 431 6.68 -11.21 -1.98
CA ASN A 431 5.41 -11.42 -2.67
C ASN A 431 4.46 -12.23 -1.79
N VAL A 432 3.25 -12.54 -2.28
CA VAL A 432 2.24 -13.30 -1.53
C VAL A 432 2.77 -14.66 -1.08
N SER A 433 3.45 -15.42 -1.96
CA SER A 433 3.98 -16.76 -1.64
C SER A 433 5.08 -16.71 -0.56
N VAL A 434 5.86 -15.64 -0.50
CA VAL A 434 6.84 -15.40 0.57
C VAL A 434 6.13 -15.01 1.87
N ALA A 435 5.07 -14.19 1.78
CA ALA A 435 4.26 -13.80 2.93
C ALA A 435 3.61 -15.03 3.61
N GLU A 436 3.09 -15.97 2.82
CA GLU A 436 2.49 -17.23 3.29
C GLU A 436 3.46 -18.09 4.11
N LYS A 437 4.76 -17.95 3.90
CA LYS A 437 5.80 -18.65 4.68
C LYS A 437 6.21 -17.91 5.95
N ILE A 438 6.31 -16.58 5.87
CA ILE A 438 6.81 -15.76 6.98
C ILE A 438 5.73 -15.53 8.04
N ILE A 439 4.49 -15.23 7.63
CA ILE A 439 3.42 -14.84 8.56
C ILE A 439 3.13 -15.91 9.63
N PRO A 440 2.98 -17.21 9.31
CA PRO A 440 2.72 -18.23 10.33
C PRO A 440 3.85 -18.41 11.35
N ALA A 441 5.09 -18.15 10.93
CA ALA A 441 6.30 -18.33 11.73
C ALA A 441 6.63 -17.14 12.64
N THR A 442 5.89 -16.04 12.52
CA THR A 442 6.19 -14.77 13.20
C THR A 442 5.76 -14.81 14.66
N ASP A 443 6.62 -14.32 15.56
CA ASP A 443 6.29 -14.09 16.96
C ASP A 443 5.80 -12.64 17.17
N ILE A 444 6.56 -11.66 16.68
CA ILE A 444 6.22 -10.22 16.75
C ILE A 444 6.19 -9.63 15.35
N SER A 445 5.13 -8.92 15.04
CA SER A 445 4.98 -8.16 13.78
C SER A 445 5.07 -6.66 14.02
N GLN A 446 5.87 -5.97 13.20
CA GLN A 446 6.15 -4.54 13.31
C GLN A 446 5.22 -3.70 12.41
N HIS A 447 4.43 -2.83 13.03
CA HIS A 447 3.52 -1.89 12.37
C HIS A 447 3.77 -0.48 12.91
N ILE A 448 4.96 0.05 12.58
CA ILE A 448 5.61 1.18 13.24
C ILE A 448 5.63 2.46 12.39
N SER A 449 4.63 2.66 11.53
CA SER A 449 4.46 3.92 10.79
C SER A 449 4.35 5.12 11.73
N THR A 450 4.69 6.31 11.25
CA THR A 450 4.37 7.54 11.98
C THR A 450 2.85 7.65 12.09
N ALA A 451 2.32 7.91 13.28
CA ALA A 451 0.87 7.97 13.49
C ALA A 451 0.20 8.99 12.56
N GLY A 452 -0.91 8.60 11.97
CA GLY A 452 -1.63 9.38 10.97
C GLY A 452 -1.12 9.22 9.52
N THR A 453 -0.21 8.27 9.23
CA THR A 453 0.34 8.07 7.88
C THR A 453 -0.06 6.76 7.21
N GLU A 454 -0.25 5.68 7.94
CA GLU A 454 -0.74 4.41 7.40
C GLU A 454 -2.27 4.40 7.40
N ALA A 455 -2.89 4.43 6.24
CA ALA A 455 -4.35 4.48 6.13
C ALA A 455 -5.06 3.32 6.86
N SER A 456 -4.55 2.11 6.76
CA SER A 456 -5.08 0.94 7.48
C SER A 456 -3.99 -0.06 7.81
N GLY A 457 -3.31 -0.58 6.80
CA GLY A 457 -2.59 -1.83 6.87
C GLY A 457 -3.53 -3.05 6.83
N THR A 458 -3.04 -4.14 6.26
CA THR A 458 -3.71 -5.47 6.30
C THR A 458 -2.75 -6.55 6.77
N GLY A 459 -1.44 -6.25 6.80
CA GLY A 459 -0.43 -7.13 7.37
C GLY A 459 -0.70 -7.43 8.85
N ASN A 460 -1.03 -6.40 9.64
CA ASN A 460 -1.42 -6.53 11.04
C ASN A 460 -2.49 -7.60 11.26
N MET A 461 -3.57 -7.59 10.47
CA MET A 461 -4.65 -8.56 10.54
C MET A 461 -4.19 -9.98 10.21
N LYS A 462 -3.32 -10.14 9.20
CA LYS A 462 -2.77 -11.44 8.78
C LYS A 462 -1.88 -12.05 9.85
N PHE A 463 -1.03 -11.24 10.48
CA PHE A 463 -0.12 -11.66 11.53
C PHE A 463 -0.89 -12.09 12.79
N ILE A 464 -1.85 -11.27 13.25
CA ILE A 464 -2.61 -11.58 14.45
C ILE A 464 -3.49 -12.83 14.28
N LEU A 465 -4.05 -13.02 13.08
CA LEU A 465 -4.82 -14.22 12.74
C LEU A 465 -3.96 -15.51 12.79
N ASN A 466 -2.64 -15.39 12.65
CA ASN A 466 -1.67 -16.48 12.78
C ASN A 466 -0.96 -16.52 14.17
N GLY A 467 -1.50 -15.80 15.15
CA GLY A 467 -1.00 -15.82 16.52
C GLY A 467 0.29 -15.03 16.75
N ALA A 468 0.64 -14.10 15.87
CA ALA A 468 1.71 -13.15 16.15
C ALA A 468 1.17 -11.96 16.95
N LEU A 469 1.98 -11.44 17.88
CA LEU A 469 1.67 -10.21 18.59
C LEU A 469 2.07 -8.99 17.75
N ILE A 470 1.36 -7.89 17.92
CA ILE A 470 1.66 -6.63 17.24
C ILE A 470 2.52 -5.74 18.12
N GLN A 471 3.59 -5.21 17.56
CA GLN A 471 4.25 -4.01 18.03
C GLN A 471 4.03 -2.89 17.01
N GLY A 472 3.43 -1.77 17.46
CA GLY A 472 3.07 -0.71 16.51
C GLY A 472 2.73 0.60 17.17
N THR A 473 2.53 1.60 16.32
CA THR A 473 1.97 2.89 16.69
C THR A 473 0.45 2.84 16.66
N MET A 474 -0.20 3.79 17.32
CA MET A 474 -1.65 3.96 17.25
C MET A 474 -2.02 4.64 15.93
N ASP A 475 -1.97 3.84 14.85
CA ASP A 475 -2.15 4.27 13.47
C ASP A 475 -2.95 3.24 12.66
N GLY A 476 -3.73 3.71 11.70
CA GLY A 476 -4.54 2.86 10.84
C GLY A 476 -5.39 1.86 11.60
N ALA A 477 -5.44 0.61 11.14
CA ALA A 477 -6.23 -0.44 11.77
C ALA A 477 -5.64 -0.95 13.10
N ASN A 478 -4.43 -0.56 13.51
CA ASN A 478 -3.89 -0.94 14.83
C ASN A 478 -4.77 -0.41 15.97
N ILE A 479 -5.44 0.74 15.78
CA ILE A 479 -6.34 1.32 16.77
C ILE A 479 -7.52 0.39 17.01
N GLU A 480 -8.23 0.02 15.97
CA GLU A 480 -9.39 -0.87 16.03
C GLU A 480 -9.00 -2.28 16.52
N ILE A 481 -7.80 -2.75 16.15
CA ILE A 481 -7.27 -4.00 16.70
C ILE A 481 -7.04 -3.89 18.22
N ALA A 482 -6.46 -2.77 18.70
CA ALA A 482 -6.23 -2.55 20.13
C ALA A 482 -7.54 -2.47 20.94
N GLU A 483 -8.61 -1.94 20.33
CA GLU A 483 -9.95 -1.90 20.94
C GLU A 483 -10.56 -3.30 21.05
N GLU A 484 -10.38 -4.15 20.02
CA GLU A 484 -10.93 -5.51 20.00
C GLU A 484 -10.17 -6.50 20.89
N VAL A 485 -8.83 -6.42 20.95
CA VAL A 485 -8.00 -7.36 21.71
C VAL A 485 -7.73 -6.90 23.14
N GLY A 486 -7.98 -5.63 23.47
CA GLY A 486 -7.54 -4.97 24.69
C GLY A 486 -6.13 -4.38 24.56
N ARG A 487 -5.93 -3.18 25.11
CA ARG A 487 -4.64 -2.45 25.02
C ARG A 487 -3.49 -3.16 25.70
N GLU A 488 -3.75 -4.03 26.65
CA GLU A 488 -2.78 -4.87 27.36
C GLU A 488 -2.23 -6.01 26.48
N ASN A 489 -2.92 -6.35 25.39
CA ASN A 489 -2.56 -7.44 24.47
C ASN A 489 -1.86 -6.97 23.20
N ILE A 490 -1.50 -5.69 23.12
CA ILE A 490 -0.77 -5.08 22.02
C ILE A 490 0.36 -4.20 22.55
N PHE A 491 1.52 -4.24 21.91
CA PHE A 491 2.67 -3.42 22.29
C PHE A 491 2.65 -2.10 21.51
N THR A 492 2.26 -1.01 22.16
CA THR A 492 2.15 0.31 21.53
C THR A 492 3.22 1.27 22.02
N PHE A 493 3.61 2.20 21.15
CA PHE A 493 4.59 3.25 21.41
C PHE A 493 4.38 4.46 20.50
N GLY A 494 5.12 5.54 20.77
CA GLY A 494 5.25 6.71 19.93
C GLY A 494 4.11 7.71 20.08
N LEU A 495 4.24 8.82 19.36
CA LEU A 495 3.28 9.90 19.32
C LEU A 495 1.94 9.45 18.71
N SER A 496 0.86 10.05 19.16
CA SER A 496 -0.46 9.99 18.49
C SER A 496 -0.48 10.87 17.24
N SER A 497 -1.49 10.70 16.39
CA SER A 497 -1.66 11.53 15.18
C SER A 497 -1.81 13.02 15.50
N ASP A 498 -2.47 13.36 16.60
CA ASP A 498 -2.65 14.74 17.04
C ASP A 498 -1.33 15.33 17.54
N GLU A 499 -0.56 14.58 18.35
CA GLU A 499 0.77 15.00 18.81
C GLU A 499 1.75 15.18 17.64
N VAL A 500 1.71 14.32 16.63
CA VAL A 500 2.49 14.47 15.39
C VAL A 500 2.15 15.78 14.70
N SER A 501 0.85 16.09 14.56
CA SER A 501 0.39 17.33 13.92
C SER A 501 0.82 18.58 14.70
N ILE A 502 0.60 18.58 16.02
CA ILE A 502 0.99 19.67 16.91
C ILE A 502 2.51 19.91 16.86
N LEU A 503 3.29 18.82 16.91
CA LEU A 503 4.75 18.92 16.87
C LEU A 503 5.25 19.46 15.52
N ALA A 504 4.66 19.02 14.42
CA ALA A 504 4.98 19.52 13.09
C ALA A 504 4.66 21.03 12.94
N GLU A 505 3.48 21.46 13.42
CA GLU A 505 3.05 22.86 13.38
C GLU A 505 3.88 23.77 14.29
N SER A 506 4.37 23.25 15.41
CA SER A 506 5.21 23.99 16.37
C SER A 506 6.67 24.20 15.90
N GLY A 507 7.06 23.61 14.77
CA GLY A 507 8.41 23.70 14.22
C GLY A 507 9.36 22.67 14.83
N TYR A 508 9.04 21.40 14.66
CA TYR A 508 9.87 20.26 15.08
C TYR A 508 11.33 20.42 14.64
N ASN A 509 12.26 20.23 15.59
CA ASN A 509 13.70 20.29 15.33
C ASN A 509 14.38 18.97 15.72
N PRO A 510 14.65 18.09 14.76
CA PRO A 510 15.24 16.78 15.02
C PRO A 510 16.63 16.84 15.67
N SER A 511 17.37 17.96 15.49
CA SER A 511 18.69 18.12 16.13
C SER A 511 18.62 18.09 17.66
N VAL A 512 17.48 18.38 18.25
CA VAL A 512 17.28 18.31 19.72
C VAL A 512 17.28 16.85 20.16
N SER A 513 16.44 16.01 19.56
CA SER A 513 16.34 14.57 19.85
C SER A 513 17.68 13.87 19.53
N TYR A 514 18.35 14.24 18.43
CA TYR A 514 19.69 13.77 18.09
C TYR A 514 20.74 14.09 19.18
N LYS A 515 20.77 15.34 19.68
CA LYS A 515 21.75 15.79 20.68
C LYS A 515 21.49 15.15 22.06
N ASN A 516 20.23 14.98 22.42
CA ASN A 516 19.84 14.51 23.74
C ASN A 516 19.90 12.98 23.91
N ASN A 517 19.97 12.22 22.80
CA ASN A 517 20.03 10.76 22.84
C ASN A 517 21.43 10.26 22.38
N PRO A 518 22.34 9.93 23.31
CA PRO A 518 23.70 9.49 22.97
C PRO A 518 23.71 8.15 22.19
N VAL A 519 22.81 7.25 22.50
CA VAL A 519 22.67 5.95 21.85
C VAL A 519 22.28 6.10 20.39
N LEU A 520 21.32 6.98 20.14
CA LEU A 520 20.86 7.30 18.77
C LEU A 520 21.97 7.98 17.97
N ARG A 521 22.72 8.90 18.60
CA ARG A 521 23.89 9.55 17.96
C ARG A 521 24.95 8.54 17.52
N GLU A 522 25.23 7.57 18.38
CA GLU A 522 26.21 6.53 18.07
C GLU A 522 25.77 5.68 16.87
N ALA A 523 24.53 5.18 16.88
CA ALA A 523 23.97 4.42 15.77
C ALA A 523 23.99 5.21 14.45
N LEU A 524 23.61 6.48 14.48
CA LEU A 524 23.66 7.38 13.32
C LEU A 524 25.09 7.71 12.89
N SER A 525 26.03 7.83 13.82
CA SER A 525 27.44 8.04 13.52
C SER A 525 28.03 6.85 12.75
N MET A 526 27.69 5.63 13.12
CA MET A 526 28.15 4.42 12.43
C MET A 526 27.66 4.40 10.96
N ILE A 527 26.44 4.87 10.71
CA ILE A 527 25.91 5.00 9.36
C ILE A 527 26.69 6.07 8.57
N ASN A 528 26.88 7.24 9.16
CA ASN A 528 27.51 8.39 8.50
C ASN A 528 29.03 8.21 8.26
N THR A 529 29.72 7.45 9.11
CA THR A 529 31.16 7.19 8.99
C THR A 529 31.52 6.00 8.10
N GLY A 530 30.51 5.32 7.52
CA GLY A 530 30.73 4.18 6.64
C GLY A 530 31.13 2.89 7.37
N TYR A 531 30.81 2.75 8.66
CA TYR A 531 31.13 1.55 9.44
C TYR A 531 30.63 0.26 8.78
N PHE A 532 29.42 0.29 8.22
CA PHE A 532 28.79 -0.84 7.56
C PHE A 532 29.20 -1.01 6.10
N ASN A 533 29.77 0.02 5.45
CA ASN A 533 30.22 -0.03 4.06
C ASN A 533 31.52 0.76 3.89
N ARG A 534 32.66 0.10 4.15
CA ARG A 534 33.99 0.74 4.09
C ARG A 534 34.43 1.11 2.67
N ASP A 535 33.92 0.40 1.66
CA ASP A 535 34.23 0.68 0.26
C ASP A 535 33.54 1.96 -0.25
N LYS A 536 32.38 2.28 0.33
CA LYS A 536 31.56 3.47 0.00
C LYS A 536 31.13 4.18 1.28
N PRO A 537 32.03 4.82 2.03
CA PRO A 537 31.76 5.35 3.37
C PRO A 537 30.67 6.43 3.39
N HIS A 538 30.44 7.13 2.27
CA HIS A 538 29.45 8.20 2.15
C HIS A 538 28.11 7.75 1.54
N LEU A 539 27.93 6.45 1.30
CA LEU A 539 26.73 5.92 0.63
C LEU A 539 25.43 6.29 1.34
N TYR A 540 25.46 6.38 2.65
CA TYR A 540 24.27 6.61 3.50
C TYR A 540 24.17 8.02 4.05
N ASN A 541 24.96 8.99 3.55
CA ASN A 541 24.90 10.38 4.01
C ASN A 541 23.52 10.99 3.83
N ASP A 542 22.80 10.66 2.75
CA ASP A 542 21.46 11.17 2.52
C ASP A 542 20.46 10.65 3.55
N LEU A 543 20.56 9.39 3.98
CA LEU A 543 19.75 8.85 5.08
C LEU A 543 20.06 9.56 6.40
N TYR A 544 21.35 9.76 6.70
CA TYR A 544 21.77 10.48 7.90
C TYR A 544 21.26 11.93 7.89
N ASN A 545 21.46 12.65 6.78
CA ASN A 545 21.05 14.02 6.64
C ASN A 545 19.53 14.19 6.75
N SER A 546 18.76 13.31 6.10
CA SER A 546 17.30 13.36 6.16
C SER A 546 16.77 13.18 7.59
N LEU A 547 17.45 12.41 8.44
CA LEU A 547 17.06 12.23 9.83
C LEU A 547 17.51 13.38 10.73
N VAL A 548 18.77 13.81 10.61
CA VAL A 548 19.33 14.83 11.56
C VAL A 548 18.81 16.24 11.27
N PHE A 549 18.46 16.54 10.02
CA PHE A 549 18.06 17.88 9.61
C PHE A 549 16.57 18.05 9.30
N GLU A 550 15.88 16.97 8.94
CA GLU A 550 14.47 17.03 8.50
C GLU A 550 13.56 16.16 9.35
N ASP A 551 13.91 14.87 9.53
CA ASP A 551 13.15 13.82 10.22
C ASP A 551 11.63 13.92 9.99
N LYS A 552 11.24 14.01 8.73
CA LYS A 552 9.85 14.22 8.27
C LYS A 552 8.85 13.30 8.98
N TYR A 553 9.28 12.11 9.37
CA TYR A 553 8.42 11.09 9.96
C TYR A 553 8.69 10.87 11.45
N MET A 554 9.32 11.82 12.15
CA MET A 554 9.52 11.85 13.61
C MET A 554 10.12 10.56 14.17
N LEU A 555 11.06 10.00 13.43
CA LEU A 555 11.73 8.75 13.76
C LEU A 555 12.63 8.92 14.99
N LEU A 556 13.36 10.04 15.07
CA LEU A 556 14.25 10.33 16.19
C LEU A 556 13.47 10.63 17.47
N GLU A 557 12.32 11.25 17.35
CA GLU A 557 11.44 11.55 18.50
C GLU A 557 10.87 10.27 19.11
N ASP A 558 10.40 9.34 18.30
CA ASP A 558 9.80 8.08 18.75
C ASP A 558 10.83 7.02 19.16
N PHE A 559 12.15 7.22 18.94
CA PHE A 559 13.15 6.18 19.16
C PHE A 559 13.19 5.67 20.61
N ALA A 560 13.13 6.56 21.59
CA ALA A 560 13.19 6.19 23.00
C ALA A 560 11.98 5.34 23.43
N SER A 561 10.77 5.78 23.06
CA SER A 561 9.53 5.02 23.34
C SER A 561 9.48 3.69 22.58
N TYR A 562 10.06 3.64 21.39
CA TYR A 562 10.24 2.40 20.65
C TYR A 562 11.14 1.42 21.38
N ASP A 563 12.32 1.85 21.88
CA ASP A 563 13.23 0.99 22.65
C ASP A 563 12.56 0.47 23.92
N GLU A 564 11.88 1.33 24.69
CA GLU A 564 11.13 0.91 25.88
C GLU A 564 10.08 -0.16 25.55
N CYS A 565 9.34 0.03 24.47
CA CYS A 565 8.36 -0.94 23.98
C CYS A 565 9.02 -2.28 23.60
N ARG A 566 10.17 -2.23 22.95
CA ARG A 566 10.99 -3.41 22.59
C ARG A 566 11.48 -4.17 23.81
N GLN A 567 11.84 -3.47 24.87
CA GLN A 567 12.21 -4.10 26.13
C GLN A 567 11.02 -4.82 26.80
N LYS A 568 9.82 -4.21 26.76
CA LYS A 568 8.60 -4.88 27.26
C LYS A 568 8.32 -6.17 26.49
N VAL A 569 8.43 -6.16 25.16
CA VAL A 569 8.30 -7.36 24.31
C VAL A 569 9.25 -8.46 24.78
N MET A 570 10.53 -8.11 25.01
CA MET A 570 11.53 -9.09 25.43
C MET A 570 11.30 -9.66 26.83
N ASN A 571 10.77 -8.84 27.74
CA ASN A 571 10.45 -9.29 29.10
C ASN A 571 9.21 -10.21 29.12
N THR A 572 8.33 -10.10 28.15
CA THR A 572 7.12 -10.92 28.01
C THR A 572 7.40 -12.23 27.30
N TRP A 573 8.37 -12.23 26.36
CA TRP A 573 8.76 -13.41 25.61
C TRP A 573 9.72 -14.27 26.42
N LYS A 574 9.23 -15.37 27.06
CA LYS A 574 10.02 -16.33 27.84
C LYS A 574 9.57 -17.75 27.57
#